data_2f54482d8defc2415fd017adc0900d5c
#
_entry.id   2f54482d8defc2415fd017adc0900d5c
#
_cell.length_a   1.000
_cell.length_b   1.000
_cell.length_c   1.000
_cell.angle_alpha   90.00
_cell.angle_beta   90.00
_cell.angle_gamma   90.00
#
_symmetry.space_group_name_H-M   'P 1'
#
loop_
_entity.id
_entity.type
_entity.pdbx_description
1 polymer ?
#
loop_
_entity_poly.entity_id
_entity_poly.type
_entity_poly.pdbx_seq_one_letter_code
_entity_poly.pdbx_strand_id
1 'polypeptide(L)'
;QSGFNWSVVQKKWPGFEEAFHGFDLGPNIFMSDDEFDEHLKNTAIVRHAKKILSFRDNAIFLSDLAKEHGSAAAFFANWPVDDLVGPWEVMKKRGSRLGGATGQYSLRFLGKESFILWRDVTAVLISAGVIEKPATSKTALKAVQGALNDWKAESGENMTRISRIVAMSVG
;
A
#
# COMPACT_ATOMS: atom_id res chain seq x y z
N GLN A 1 -3.57 -9.28 -0.39
CA GLN A 1 -4.45 -9.06 -1.58
C GLN A 1 -3.67 -8.81 -2.86
N SER A 2 -2.46 -8.27 -2.79
CA SER A 2 -1.64 -7.94 -3.97
C SER A 2 -1.39 -9.16 -4.88
N GLY A 3 -1.86 -9.08 -6.15
CA GLY A 3 -1.69 -10.13 -7.14
C GLY A 3 -2.59 -11.36 -6.95
N PHE A 4 -3.58 -11.31 -6.05
CA PHE A 4 -4.61 -12.33 -5.90
C PHE A 4 -6.00 -11.77 -6.26
N ASN A 5 -6.91 -12.67 -6.60
CA ASN A 5 -8.30 -12.30 -6.75
C ASN A 5 -8.87 -11.87 -5.38
N TRP A 6 -9.41 -10.65 -5.32
CA TRP A 6 -9.91 -10.04 -4.10
C TRP A 6 -11.04 -10.84 -3.45
N SER A 7 -11.94 -11.41 -4.24
CA SER A 7 -13.05 -12.22 -3.73
C SER A 7 -12.56 -13.48 -3.02
N VAL A 8 -11.47 -14.09 -3.49
CA VAL A 8 -10.86 -15.27 -2.85
C VAL A 8 -10.26 -14.88 -1.50
N VAL A 9 -9.56 -13.75 -1.44
CA VAL A 9 -8.96 -13.27 -0.19
C VAL A 9 -10.06 -12.88 0.82
N GLN A 10 -11.10 -12.19 0.37
CA GLN A 10 -12.22 -11.81 1.23
C GLN A 10 -12.93 -13.03 1.84
N LYS A 11 -13.20 -14.07 1.04
CA LYS A 11 -13.81 -15.32 1.54
C LYS A 11 -12.93 -16.03 2.58
N LYS A 12 -11.62 -15.86 2.49
CA LYS A 12 -10.64 -16.49 3.40
C LYS A 12 -10.20 -15.55 4.53
N TRP A 13 -10.81 -14.36 4.63
CA TRP A 13 -10.38 -13.36 5.62
C TRP A 13 -10.41 -13.86 7.06
N PRO A 14 -11.47 -14.54 7.54
CA PRO A 14 -11.48 -15.11 8.88
C PRO A 14 -10.31 -16.09 9.14
N GLY A 15 -9.97 -16.90 8.14
CA GLY A 15 -8.82 -17.81 8.23
C GLY A 15 -7.48 -17.08 8.33
N PHE A 16 -7.35 -15.92 7.67
CA PHE A 16 -6.17 -15.07 7.85
C PHE A 16 -6.12 -14.44 9.25
N GLU A 17 -7.25 -13.96 9.78
CA GLU A 17 -7.31 -13.41 11.13
C GLU A 17 -6.92 -14.46 12.18
N GLU A 18 -7.43 -15.67 12.07
CA GLU A 18 -7.08 -16.78 12.95
C GLU A 18 -5.57 -17.15 12.82
N ALA A 19 -5.10 -17.39 11.58
CA ALA A 19 -3.73 -17.84 11.32
C ALA A 19 -2.66 -16.82 11.73
N PHE A 20 -2.97 -15.54 11.67
CA PHE A 20 -2.03 -14.45 11.98
C PHE A 20 -2.42 -13.67 13.26
N HIS A 21 -3.00 -14.36 14.23
CA HIS A 21 -3.27 -13.85 15.59
C HIS A 21 -4.04 -12.51 15.61
N GLY A 22 -5.06 -12.37 14.76
CA GLY A 22 -5.79 -11.10 14.62
C GLY A 22 -4.93 -9.95 14.08
N PHE A 23 -3.81 -10.27 13.42
CA PHE A 23 -2.79 -9.35 12.95
C PHE A 23 -2.04 -8.58 14.05
N ASP A 24 -2.01 -9.10 15.28
CA ASP A 24 -1.15 -8.58 16.34
C ASP A 24 0.31 -8.67 15.91
N LEU A 25 1.08 -7.58 16.11
CA LEU A 25 2.47 -7.52 15.70
C LEU A 25 3.34 -8.49 16.50
N GLY A 26 3.10 -8.61 17.82
CA GLY A 26 3.93 -9.41 18.71
C GLY A 26 4.10 -10.86 18.25
N PRO A 27 3.03 -11.66 18.21
CA PRO A 27 3.12 -13.05 17.73
C PRO A 27 3.70 -13.16 16.31
N ASN A 28 3.27 -12.30 15.39
CA ASN A 28 3.70 -12.37 13.99
C ASN A 28 5.19 -12.06 13.80
N ILE A 29 5.81 -11.22 14.64
CA ILE A 29 7.27 -10.97 14.63
C ILE A 29 8.04 -12.24 14.95
N PHE A 30 7.53 -13.04 15.88
CA PHE A 30 8.19 -14.27 16.37
C PHE A 30 7.72 -15.54 15.67
N MET A 31 7.00 -15.43 14.53
CA MET A 31 6.61 -16.58 13.73
C MET A 31 7.79 -17.55 13.53
N SER A 32 7.66 -18.77 14.06
CA SER A 32 8.69 -19.82 13.95
C SER A 32 8.65 -20.49 12.57
N ASP A 33 9.68 -21.28 12.27
CA ASP A 33 9.70 -22.07 11.04
C ASP A 33 8.62 -23.17 11.06
N ASP A 34 8.32 -23.74 12.23
CA ASP A 34 7.24 -24.72 12.38
C ASP A 34 5.87 -24.09 12.10
N GLU A 35 5.62 -22.90 12.64
CA GLU A 35 4.39 -22.14 12.38
C GLU A 35 4.28 -21.74 10.91
N PHE A 36 5.38 -21.33 10.30
CA PHE A 36 5.42 -21.06 8.85
C PHE A 36 5.04 -22.30 8.03
N ASP A 37 5.58 -23.48 8.39
CA ASP A 37 5.28 -24.75 7.73
C ASP A 37 3.81 -25.15 7.91
N GLU A 38 3.21 -24.89 9.09
CA GLU A 38 1.79 -25.08 9.32
C GLU A 38 0.94 -24.15 8.45
N HIS A 39 1.32 -22.90 8.28
CA HIS A 39 0.64 -21.96 7.38
C HIS A 39 0.69 -22.42 5.91
N LEU A 40 1.76 -23.06 5.47
CA LEU A 40 1.85 -23.63 4.12
C LEU A 40 0.87 -24.81 3.89
N LYS A 41 0.44 -25.48 4.95
CA LYS A 41 -0.55 -26.56 4.90
C LYS A 41 -1.98 -26.06 5.12
N ASN A 42 -2.15 -24.87 5.73
CA ASN A 42 -3.45 -24.33 6.12
C ASN A 42 -4.30 -23.96 4.90
N THR A 43 -5.38 -24.70 4.68
CA THR A 43 -6.33 -24.47 3.57
C THR A 43 -7.28 -23.29 3.81
N ALA A 44 -7.39 -22.78 5.05
CA ALA A 44 -8.21 -21.61 5.36
C ALA A 44 -7.62 -20.31 4.80
N ILE A 45 -6.32 -20.28 4.51
CA ILE A 45 -5.63 -19.12 3.91
C ILE A 45 -5.19 -19.41 2.47
N VAL A 46 -4.65 -18.40 1.79
CA VAL A 46 -3.96 -18.59 0.50
C VAL A 46 -2.51 -19.00 0.76
N ARG A 47 -2.20 -20.24 0.43
CA ARG A 47 -0.89 -20.87 0.67
C ARG A 47 0.17 -20.40 -0.32
N HIS A 48 0.83 -19.29 -0.01
CA HIS A 48 1.89 -18.72 -0.82
C HIS A 48 3.06 -18.27 0.06
N ALA A 49 4.13 -19.06 0.10
CA ALA A 49 5.27 -18.90 1.00
C ALA A 49 5.77 -17.46 1.15
N LYS A 50 6.09 -16.79 0.04
CA LYS A 50 6.59 -15.39 0.07
C LYS A 50 5.58 -14.40 0.64
N LYS A 51 4.29 -14.67 0.57
CA LYS A 51 3.26 -13.79 1.15
C LYS A 51 3.01 -14.09 2.61
N ILE A 52 3.11 -15.35 3.01
CA ILE A 52 3.08 -15.76 4.43
C ILE A 52 4.27 -15.10 5.15
N LEU A 53 5.49 -15.23 4.64
CA LEU A 53 6.66 -14.57 5.21
C LEU A 53 6.52 -13.05 5.28
N SER A 54 5.80 -12.44 4.33
CA SER A 54 5.58 -11.00 4.36
C SER A 54 4.75 -10.51 5.55
N PHE A 55 3.99 -11.36 6.23
CA PHE A 55 3.33 -10.99 7.50
C PHE A 55 4.38 -10.73 8.58
N ARG A 56 5.32 -11.66 8.79
CA ARG A 56 6.44 -11.49 9.73
C ARG A 56 7.27 -10.26 9.39
N ASP A 57 7.71 -10.15 8.14
CA ASP A 57 8.55 -9.03 7.69
C ASP A 57 7.86 -7.68 7.91
N ASN A 58 6.57 -7.58 7.61
CA ASN A 58 5.82 -6.34 7.80
C ASN A 58 5.48 -6.08 9.27
N ALA A 59 5.29 -7.11 10.10
CA ALA A 59 5.15 -6.93 11.53
C ALA A 59 6.42 -6.34 12.15
N ILE A 60 7.61 -6.83 11.74
CA ILE A 60 8.92 -6.26 12.13
C ILE A 60 9.01 -4.80 11.65
N PHE A 61 8.73 -4.53 10.38
CA PHE A 61 8.76 -3.19 9.81
C PHE A 61 7.88 -2.20 10.58
N LEU A 62 6.63 -2.58 10.89
CA LEU A 62 5.70 -1.72 11.64
C LEU A 62 6.15 -1.53 13.10
N SER A 63 6.71 -2.57 13.73
CA SER A 63 7.29 -2.48 15.07
C SER A 63 8.47 -1.49 15.10
N ASP A 64 9.34 -1.55 14.12
CA ASP A 64 10.48 -0.64 14.04
C ASP A 64 10.04 0.82 13.78
N LEU A 65 9.05 1.04 12.91
CA LEU A 65 8.45 2.37 12.77
C LEU A 65 7.83 2.88 14.09
N ALA A 66 7.20 1.99 14.85
CA ALA A 66 6.64 2.37 16.15
C ALA A 66 7.71 2.76 17.16
N LYS A 67 8.85 2.06 17.19
CA LYS A 67 10.01 2.41 18.04
C LYS A 67 10.64 3.75 17.64
N GLU A 68 10.78 3.99 16.33
CA GLU A 68 11.42 5.19 15.78
C GLU A 68 10.54 6.45 15.92
N HIS A 69 9.20 6.29 15.82
CA HIS A 69 8.27 7.41 15.68
C HIS A 69 7.14 7.41 16.74
N GLY A 70 7.22 6.53 17.75
CA GLY A 70 6.20 6.36 18.77
C GLY A 70 5.00 5.53 18.31
N SER A 71 4.64 5.56 17.03
CA SER A 71 3.56 4.76 16.45
C SER A 71 3.72 4.66 14.94
N ALA A 72 3.60 3.46 14.37
CA ALA A 72 3.56 3.27 12.93
C ALA A 72 2.34 3.95 12.29
N ALA A 73 1.18 3.92 12.96
CA ALA A 73 -0.02 4.60 12.50
C ALA A 73 0.18 6.12 12.47
N ALA A 74 0.75 6.70 13.53
CA ALA A 74 1.06 8.13 13.60
C ALA A 74 2.07 8.55 12.52
N PHE A 75 3.08 7.72 12.24
CA PHE A 75 4.04 7.95 11.17
C PHE A 75 3.34 8.17 9.83
N PHE A 76 2.46 7.25 9.43
CA PHE A 76 1.73 7.38 8.17
C PHE A 76 0.67 8.49 8.20
N ALA A 77 -0.08 8.62 9.31
CA ALA A 77 -1.13 9.62 9.43
C ALA A 77 -0.59 11.05 9.35
N ASN A 78 0.52 11.32 10.02
CA ASN A 78 1.12 12.66 10.10
C ASN A 78 1.99 13.01 8.87
N TRP A 79 2.27 12.06 7.98
CA TRP A 79 3.02 12.36 6.77
C TRP A 79 2.23 13.33 5.88
N PRO A 80 2.84 14.39 5.33
CA PRO A 80 2.15 15.37 4.49
C PRO A 80 1.46 14.72 3.29
N VAL A 81 0.23 15.15 2.97
CA VAL A 81 -0.54 14.64 1.83
C VAL A 81 0.05 15.08 0.49
N ASP A 82 0.77 16.18 0.48
CA ASP A 82 1.48 16.72 -0.67
C ASP A 82 2.81 16.01 -0.99
N ASP A 83 3.22 15.04 -0.16
CA ASP A 83 4.34 14.12 -0.43
C ASP A 83 3.97 12.66 -0.14
N LEU A 84 3.19 12.03 -1.00
CA LEU A 84 2.89 10.60 -0.90
C LEU A 84 4.00 9.69 -1.45
N VAL A 85 4.92 10.26 -2.23
CA VAL A 85 6.07 9.52 -2.76
C VAL A 85 7.02 9.10 -1.64
N GLY A 86 7.19 9.94 -0.62
CA GLY A 86 8.03 9.65 0.54
C GLY A 86 7.62 8.37 1.29
N PRO A 87 6.38 8.25 1.80
CA PRO A 87 5.94 7.05 2.49
C PRO A 87 5.94 5.80 1.59
N TRP A 88 5.67 5.93 0.28
CA TRP A 88 5.80 4.79 -0.64
C TRP A 88 7.25 4.30 -0.76
N GLU A 89 8.24 5.21 -0.74
CA GLU A 89 9.64 4.83 -0.73
C GLU A 89 10.02 4.09 0.56
N VAL A 90 9.54 4.56 1.72
CA VAL A 90 9.74 3.87 3.00
C VAL A 90 9.12 2.47 2.94
N MET A 91 7.87 2.35 2.52
CA MET A 91 7.16 1.07 2.40
C MET A 91 7.85 0.13 1.41
N LYS A 92 8.34 0.64 0.27
CA LYS A 92 9.06 -0.15 -0.74
C LYS A 92 10.41 -0.65 -0.25
N LYS A 93 11.14 0.16 0.53
CA LYS A 93 12.50 -0.16 0.99
C LYS A 93 12.50 -1.04 2.23
N ARG A 94 11.58 -0.81 3.16
CA ARG A 94 11.57 -1.44 4.48
C ARG A 94 10.48 -2.49 4.63
N GLY A 95 9.37 -2.34 3.92
CA GLY A 95 8.27 -3.29 3.93
C GLY A 95 8.45 -4.40 2.91
N SER A 96 7.86 -5.55 3.20
CA SER A 96 7.86 -6.71 2.32
C SER A 96 6.63 -6.65 1.41
N ARG A 97 6.84 -6.63 0.08
CA ARG A 97 5.79 -6.61 -0.95
C ARG A 97 4.86 -5.37 -0.90
N LEU A 98 5.32 -4.26 -0.32
CA LEU A 98 4.60 -3.00 -0.21
C LEU A 98 5.01 -1.96 -1.27
N GLY A 99 5.69 -2.37 -2.33
CA GLY A 99 6.03 -1.50 -3.45
C GLY A 99 4.89 -1.30 -4.46
N GLY A 100 4.99 -0.24 -5.28
CA GLY A 100 4.06 0.06 -6.36
C GLY A 100 2.62 0.26 -5.87
N ALA A 101 1.65 -0.23 -6.65
CA ALA A 101 0.23 -0.07 -6.34
C ALA A 101 -0.17 -0.64 -4.97
N THR A 102 0.52 -1.68 -4.47
CA THR A 102 0.22 -2.25 -3.15
C THR A 102 0.40 -1.23 -2.03
N GLY A 103 1.51 -0.49 -2.02
CA GLY A 103 1.75 0.56 -1.03
C GLY A 103 0.74 1.71 -1.15
N GLN A 104 0.39 2.10 -2.38
CA GLN A 104 -0.60 3.13 -2.65
C GLN A 104 -1.99 2.75 -2.09
N TYR A 105 -2.44 1.52 -2.36
CA TYR A 105 -3.69 0.99 -1.82
C TYR A 105 -3.65 0.83 -0.30
N SER A 106 -2.51 0.40 0.28
CA SER A 106 -2.37 0.26 1.72
C SER A 106 -2.64 1.56 2.46
N LEU A 107 -2.08 2.68 2.00
CA LEU A 107 -2.34 4.00 2.59
C LEU A 107 -3.83 4.38 2.48
N ARG A 108 -4.47 4.13 1.34
CA ARG A 108 -5.89 4.41 1.15
C ARG A 108 -6.78 3.57 2.07
N PHE A 109 -6.46 2.30 2.29
CA PHE A 109 -7.18 1.44 3.23
C PHE A 109 -6.99 1.85 4.68
N LEU A 110 -5.86 2.47 5.01
CA LEU A 110 -5.62 3.07 6.33
C LEU A 110 -6.33 4.42 6.52
N GLY A 111 -7.09 4.88 5.53
CA GLY A 111 -7.82 6.15 5.60
C GLY A 111 -7.01 7.39 5.22
N LYS A 112 -5.75 7.22 4.78
CA LYS A 112 -4.95 8.35 4.31
C LYS A 112 -5.41 8.80 2.93
N GLU A 113 -5.58 10.10 2.76
CA GLU A 113 -5.73 10.68 1.42
C GLU A 113 -4.58 10.24 0.54
N SER A 114 -4.88 9.63 -0.61
CA SER A 114 -3.86 9.16 -1.53
C SER A 114 -4.36 9.04 -2.96
N PHE A 115 -3.47 9.18 -3.92
CA PHE A 115 -3.73 8.78 -5.29
C PHE A 115 -3.21 7.37 -5.56
N ILE A 116 -3.73 6.74 -6.59
CA ILE A 116 -3.32 5.41 -7.03
C ILE A 116 -3.00 5.50 -8.52
N LEU A 117 -1.77 5.15 -8.86
CA LEU A 117 -1.29 5.12 -10.24
C LEU A 117 -1.72 3.82 -10.92
N TRP A 118 -3.03 3.69 -11.13
CA TRP A 118 -3.58 2.62 -11.94
C TRP A 118 -3.56 3.02 -13.42
N ARG A 119 -3.92 2.09 -14.28
CA ARG A 119 -3.87 2.25 -15.74
C ARG A 119 -4.55 3.53 -16.21
N ASP A 120 -5.75 3.79 -15.72
CA ASP A 120 -6.58 4.91 -16.17
C ASP A 120 -5.99 6.25 -15.73
N VAL A 121 -5.59 6.38 -14.46
CA VAL A 121 -4.90 7.58 -13.93
C VAL A 121 -3.61 7.84 -14.71
N THR A 122 -2.85 6.80 -15.00
CA THR A 122 -1.62 6.91 -15.78
C THR A 122 -1.90 7.41 -17.21
N ALA A 123 -2.97 6.93 -17.85
CA ALA A 123 -3.35 7.37 -19.19
C ALA A 123 -3.69 8.87 -19.23
N VAL A 124 -4.45 9.37 -18.24
CA VAL A 124 -4.76 10.80 -18.14
C VAL A 124 -3.49 11.64 -17.92
N LEU A 125 -2.61 11.20 -17.03
CA LEU A 125 -1.35 11.92 -16.76
C LEU A 125 -0.44 12.00 -18.00
N ILE A 126 -0.44 10.96 -18.83
CA ILE A 126 0.27 10.97 -20.12
C ILE A 126 -0.42 11.93 -21.08
N SER A 127 -1.75 11.85 -21.23
CA SER A 127 -2.51 12.74 -22.12
C SER A 127 -2.40 14.21 -21.72
N ALA A 128 -2.31 14.49 -20.43
CA ALA A 128 -2.09 15.84 -19.88
C ALA A 128 -0.62 16.32 -20.00
N GLY A 129 0.27 15.51 -20.53
CA GLY A 129 1.68 15.87 -20.69
C GLY A 129 2.51 15.92 -19.38
N VAL A 130 1.96 15.39 -18.28
CA VAL A 130 2.64 15.34 -16.97
C VAL A 130 3.79 14.35 -16.97
N ILE A 131 3.60 13.22 -17.66
CA ILE A 131 4.59 12.16 -17.86
C ILE A 131 4.48 11.61 -19.27
N GLU A 132 5.56 11.10 -19.83
CA GLU A 132 5.59 10.49 -21.18
C GLU A 132 5.25 9.00 -21.16
N LYS A 133 5.48 8.34 -20.04
CA LYS A 133 5.29 6.89 -19.83
C LYS A 133 4.96 6.60 -18.37
N PRO A 134 4.50 5.39 -18.00
CA PRO A 134 4.20 5.04 -16.62
C PRO A 134 5.32 5.42 -15.65
N ALA A 135 4.97 6.13 -14.57
CA ALA A 135 5.90 6.69 -13.59
C ALA A 135 6.48 5.57 -12.70
N THR A 136 7.72 5.17 -12.98
CA THR A 136 8.46 4.16 -12.19
C THR A 136 9.68 4.75 -11.48
N SER A 137 10.20 5.88 -11.96
CA SER A 137 11.30 6.59 -11.32
C SER A 137 10.80 7.58 -10.26
N LYS A 138 11.66 7.91 -9.30
CA LYS A 138 11.36 8.91 -8.26
C LYS A 138 11.02 10.27 -8.87
N THR A 139 11.74 10.70 -9.90
CA THR A 139 11.50 11.97 -10.60
C THR A 139 10.12 11.98 -11.25
N ALA A 140 9.74 10.91 -11.97
CA ALA A 140 8.43 10.81 -12.58
C ALA A 140 7.29 10.77 -11.53
N LEU A 141 7.49 10.05 -10.42
CA LEU A 141 6.53 10.02 -9.31
C LEU A 141 6.35 11.40 -8.66
N LYS A 142 7.44 12.18 -8.51
CA LYS A 142 7.37 13.55 -8.01
C LYS A 142 6.67 14.50 -9.00
N ALA A 143 6.87 14.34 -10.30
CA ALA A 143 6.13 15.11 -11.30
C ALA A 143 4.61 14.83 -11.22
N VAL A 144 4.23 13.56 -11.08
CA VAL A 144 2.83 13.16 -10.85
C VAL A 144 2.28 13.77 -9.55
N GLN A 145 3.04 13.69 -8.45
CA GLN A 145 2.62 14.29 -7.18
C GLN A 145 2.41 15.80 -7.33
N GLY A 146 3.32 16.50 -8.01
CA GLY A 146 3.20 17.94 -8.27
C GLY A 146 1.91 18.27 -9.00
N ALA A 147 1.64 17.64 -10.14
CA ALA A 147 0.42 17.87 -10.92
C ALA A 147 -0.87 17.60 -10.11
N LEU A 148 -0.89 16.53 -9.32
CA LEU A 148 -2.04 16.22 -8.47
C LEU A 148 -2.19 17.20 -7.31
N ASN A 149 -1.10 17.75 -6.78
CA ASN A 149 -1.12 18.82 -5.79
C ASN A 149 -1.69 20.13 -6.38
N ASP A 150 -1.30 20.48 -7.61
CA ASP A 150 -1.84 21.64 -8.32
C ASP A 150 -3.35 21.49 -8.55
N TRP A 151 -3.80 20.33 -9.03
CA TRP A 151 -5.23 20.05 -9.21
C TRP A 151 -6.00 20.03 -7.87
N LYS A 152 -5.36 19.59 -6.78
CA LYS A 152 -5.94 19.70 -5.44
C LYS A 152 -6.10 21.15 -5.02
N ALA A 153 -5.10 22.00 -5.25
CA ALA A 153 -5.14 23.42 -4.91
C ALA A 153 -6.19 24.18 -5.73
N GLU A 154 -6.29 23.88 -7.03
CA GLU A 154 -7.24 24.54 -7.94
C GLU A 154 -8.69 24.13 -7.66
N SER A 155 -8.93 22.85 -7.38
CA SER A 155 -10.29 22.31 -7.22
C SER A 155 -10.83 22.40 -5.79
N GLY A 156 -9.96 22.52 -4.78
CA GLY A 156 -10.33 22.41 -3.37
C GLY A 156 -10.72 20.99 -2.92
N GLU A 157 -10.56 19.98 -3.80
CA GLU A 157 -10.92 18.61 -3.53
C GLU A 157 -9.79 17.85 -2.81
N ASN A 158 -10.13 16.79 -2.06
CA ASN A 158 -9.11 15.95 -1.44
C ASN A 158 -8.42 15.04 -2.48
N MET A 159 -7.18 14.62 -2.19
CA MET A 159 -6.33 13.84 -3.09
C MET A 159 -6.99 12.52 -3.54
N THR A 160 -7.72 11.85 -2.66
CA THR A 160 -8.43 10.60 -3.00
C THR A 160 -9.53 10.84 -4.03
N ARG A 161 -10.29 11.94 -3.87
CA ARG A 161 -11.36 12.30 -4.80
C ARG A 161 -10.81 12.70 -6.16
N ILE A 162 -9.75 13.51 -6.19
CA ILE A 162 -9.05 13.87 -7.43
C ILE A 162 -8.57 12.60 -8.16
N SER A 163 -7.90 11.70 -7.46
CA SER A 163 -7.44 10.43 -8.04
C SER A 163 -8.59 9.60 -8.64
N ARG A 164 -9.78 9.64 -8.04
CA ARG A 164 -10.97 8.96 -8.56
C ARG A 164 -11.57 9.67 -9.77
N ILE A 165 -11.68 11.01 -9.73
CA ILE A 165 -12.17 11.81 -10.85
C ILE A 165 -11.28 11.57 -12.08
N VAL A 166 -9.98 11.66 -11.90
CA VAL A 166 -8.99 11.38 -12.96
C VAL A 166 -9.13 9.97 -13.51
N ALA A 167 -9.33 8.96 -12.66
CA ALA A 167 -9.55 7.58 -13.12
C ALA A 167 -10.85 7.41 -13.91
N MET A 168 -11.88 8.20 -13.63
CA MET A 168 -13.19 8.13 -14.29
C MET A 168 -13.29 9.02 -15.55
N SER A 169 -12.31 9.89 -15.81
CA SER A 169 -12.30 10.77 -16.97
C SER A 169 -11.75 10.10 -18.25
N VAL A 170 -11.29 8.85 -18.15
CA VAL A 170 -10.94 8.02 -19.30
C VAL A 170 -12.26 7.44 -19.84
N GLY A 171 -12.72 7.98 -20.95
CA GLY A 171 -13.88 7.46 -21.68
C GLY A 171 -13.53 6.25 -22.54
#